data_a172ca851619f2990b2f6f044768facd
#
_entry.id   a172ca851619f2990b2f6f044768facd
#
_cell.length_a   1.000
_cell.length_b   1.000
_cell.length_c   1.000
_cell.angle_alpha   90.00
_cell.angle_beta   90.00
_cell.angle_gamma   90.00
#
_symmetry.space_group_name_H-M   'P 1'
#
loop_
_entity.id
_entity.type
_entity.pdbx_description
1 polymer ?
#
loop_
_entity_poly.entity_id
_entity_poly.type
_entity_poly.pdbx_seq_one_letter_code
_entity_poly.pdbx_strand_id
1 'polypeptide(L)'
;RLYPQAMLDDGFGYNKSGTLGTGAMQFMRQHGVLKDIIRTAGKEYDDGSFQSAKAQRTQVRTAKAPGFSPLGIMRYVLPITVFLKLRELGDNVLPAYEEIFRPVEMTEAQKAVYQHMSNVLRDRMRRALSTGDNTLTGLVTTTLLAWPDCCHTAETVYWRSRQETLFFADAVFAEDELSPKEADMLAVVQENLAQGRKCLVYSTYTDSRDTVTRLQKLLQTAGIKAAVMRASVKADEREDWVADRLDDGIEVVICNPELVKTGLDLLAFPTIYFMQTGYNVYTLMQAARR
;
A
#
# COMPACT_ATOMS: atom_id res chain seq x y z
N ARG A 1 14.25 -26.30 -3.56
CA ARG A 1 15.68 -25.94 -3.71
C ARG A 1 16.39 -25.84 -2.35
N LEU A 2 15.70 -25.38 -1.30
CA LEU A 2 16.34 -25.18 0.02
C LEU A 2 16.55 -26.48 0.77
N TYR A 3 15.67 -27.46 0.62
CA TYR A 3 15.77 -28.75 1.32
C TYR A 3 15.43 -29.92 0.39
N PRO A 4 16.28 -30.20 -0.63
CA PRO A 4 15.99 -31.17 -1.67
C PRO A 4 15.89 -32.60 -1.13
N GLN A 5 16.66 -32.99 -0.11
CA GLN A 5 16.63 -34.35 0.44
C GLN A 5 15.27 -34.69 1.03
N ALA A 6 14.70 -33.80 1.88
CA ALA A 6 13.38 -34.01 2.45
C ALA A 6 12.28 -34.10 1.37
N MET A 7 12.43 -33.34 0.28
CA MET A 7 11.51 -33.41 -0.87
C MET A 7 11.58 -34.78 -1.57
N LEU A 8 12.78 -35.32 -1.74
CA LEU A 8 13.00 -36.67 -2.33
C LEU A 8 12.47 -37.75 -1.42
N ASP A 9 12.73 -37.69 -0.10
CA ASP A 9 12.28 -38.65 0.90
C ASP A 9 10.75 -38.73 0.95
N ASP A 10 10.06 -37.61 0.71
CA ASP A 10 8.60 -37.53 0.66
C ASP A 10 8.02 -37.82 -0.75
N GLY A 11 8.85 -38.28 -1.68
CA GLY A 11 8.43 -38.72 -3.03
C GLY A 11 8.27 -37.59 -4.06
N PHE A 12 8.74 -36.37 -3.74
CA PHE A 12 8.75 -35.26 -4.70
C PHE A 12 10.05 -35.23 -5.48
N GLY A 13 10.11 -36.02 -6.56
CA GLY A 13 11.31 -36.08 -7.41
C GLY A 13 11.54 -34.84 -8.25
N TYR A 14 12.82 -34.58 -8.51
CA TYR A 14 13.25 -33.53 -9.45
C TYR A 14 13.45 -34.11 -10.86
N ASN A 15 13.06 -33.37 -11.87
CA ASN A 15 13.39 -33.70 -13.26
C ASN A 15 14.86 -33.34 -13.58
N LYS A 16 15.33 -33.69 -14.79
CA LYS A 16 16.70 -33.41 -15.22
C LYS A 16 17.06 -31.91 -15.22
N SER A 17 16.07 -31.04 -15.30
CA SER A 17 16.25 -29.58 -15.21
C SER A 17 16.29 -29.04 -13.78
N GLY A 18 16.23 -29.89 -12.76
CA GLY A 18 16.25 -29.49 -11.34
C GLY A 18 14.96 -28.84 -10.86
N THR A 19 13.85 -29.08 -11.54
CA THR A 19 12.51 -28.63 -11.15
C THR A 19 11.63 -29.82 -10.74
N LEU A 20 10.59 -29.60 -9.93
CA LEU A 20 9.68 -30.64 -9.49
C LEU A 20 8.79 -31.21 -10.61
N GLY A 21 8.75 -30.60 -11.80
CA GLY A 21 7.92 -31.04 -12.90
C GLY A 21 6.45 -31.26 -12.52
N THR A 22 5.92 -32.46 -12.81
CA THR A 22 4.54 -32.83 -12.44
C THR A 22 4.30 -32.94 -10.94
N GLY A 23 5.34 -33.20 -10.15
CA GLY A 23 5.29 -33.22 -8.68
C GLY A 23 4.96 -31.85 -8.06
N ALA A 24 5.16 -30.75 -8.79
CA ALA A 24 4.86 -29.40 -8.31
C ALA A 24 3.38 -29.22 -7.97
N MET A 25 2.46 -29.75 -8.79
CA MET A 25 1.02 -29.68 -8.50
C MET A 25 0.62 -30.57 -7.34
N GLN A 26 1.25 -31.75 -7.20
CA GLN A 26 1.03 -32.65 -6.07
C GLN A 26 1.49 -31.97 -4.77
N PHE A 27 2.68 -31.38 -4.78
CA PHE A 27 3.21 -30.64 -3.64
C PHE A 27 2.29 -29.46 -3.25
N MET A 28 1.80 -28.70 -4.23
CA MET A 28 0.86 -27.58 -3.99
C MET A 28 -0.48 -28.04 -3.44
N ARG A 29 -0.96 -29.22 -3.81
CA ARG A 29 -2.20 -29.77 -3.22
C ARG A 29 -2.02 -30.22 -1.78
N GLN A 30 -0.84 -30.74 -1.42
CA GLN A 30 -0.55 -31.24 -0.08
C GLN A 30 -0.14 -30.14 0.90
N HIS A 31 0.65 -29.16 0.42
CA HIS A 31 1.32 -28.19 1.29
C HIS A 31 1.05 -26.73 0.93
N GLY A 32 0.50 -26.45 -0.24
CA GLY A 32 0.15 -25.11 -0.67
C GLY A 32 -1.28 -24.72 -0.31
N VAL A 33 -1.65 -23.50 -0.71
CA VAL A 33 -3.03 -23.01 -0.68
C VAL A 33 -3.53 -22.91 -2.12
N LEU A 34 -4.66 -23.55 -2.39
CA LEU A 34 -5.34 -23.47 -3.68
C LEU A 34 -6.66 -22.73 -3.50
N LYS A 35 -7.02 -21.91 -4.48
CA LYS A 35 -8.31 -21.25 -4.54
C LYS A 35 -9.03 -21.62 -5.83
N ASP A 36 -10.31 -21.89 -5.72
CA ASP A 36 -11.16 -22.09 -6.88
C ASP A 36 -11.81 -20.78 -7.28
N ILE A 37 -11.54 -20.34 -8.50
CA ILE A 37 -12.13 -19.15 -9.09
C ILE A 37 -13.34 -19.63 -9.88
N ILE A 38 -14.52 -19.33 -9.37
CA ILE A 38 -15.79 -19.64 -10.01
C ILE A 38 -16.18 -18.41 -10.85
N ARG A 39 -16.19 -18.58 -12.18
CA ARG A 39 -16.74 -17.57 -13.09
C ARG A 39 -18.08 -18.02 -13.58
N THR A 40 -19.12 -17.31 -13.17
CA THR A 40 -20.48 -17.47 -13.68
C THR A 40 -20.62 -16.51 -14.87
N ALA A 41 -20.72 -17.03 -16.08
CA ALA A 41 -20.98 -16.19 -17.24
C ALA A 41 -22.48 -15.88 -17.29
N GLY A 42 -22.88 -14.72 -16.78
CA GLY A 42 -24.19 -14.13 -17.03
C GLY A 42 -24.12 -13.29 -18.33
N LYS A 43 -24.96 -13.55 -19.29
CA LYS A 43 -25.30 -12.58 -20.34
C LYS A 43 -26.48 -11.78 -19.82
N GLU A 44 -26.26 -10.53 -19.50
CA GLU A 44 -27.31 -9.54 -19.34
C GLU A 44 -27.78 -9.15 -20.77
N TYR A 45 -29.05 -9.37 -21.08
CA TYR A 45 -29.66 -8.82 -22.28
C TYR A 45 -30.32 -7.49 -21.92
N ASP A 46 -30.07 -6.48 -22.72
CA ASP A 46 -30.46 -5.07 -22.57
C ASP A 46 -31.94 -4.80 -22.85
N ASP A 47 -32.81 -5.82 -22.87
CA ASP A 47 -34.21 -5.70 -23.23
C ASP A 47 -35.21 -5.97 -22.07
N GLY A 48 -34.70 -6.16 -20.85
CA GLY A 48 -35.53 -6.34 -19.66
C GLY A 48 -36.40 -7.63 -19.65
N SER A 49 -36.20 -8.56 -20.57
CA SER A 49 -36.92 -9.82 -20.61
C SER A 49 -36.13 -10.93 -19.90
N PHE A 50 -36.69 -11.44 -18.80
CA PHE A 50 -36.23 -12.66 -18.14
C PHE A 50 -36.65 -13.88 -19.00
N GLN A 51 -35.81 -14.31 -19.91
CA GLN A 51 -35.95 -15.66 -20.46
C GLN A 51 -35.11 -16.63 -19.65
N SER A 52 -35.71 -17.76 -19.27
CA SER A 52 -35.14 -18.82 -18.45
C SER A 52 -33.75 -19.20 -18.94
N ALA A 53 -32.75 -19.02 -18.09
CA ALA A 53 -31.37 -19.29 -18.34
C ALA A 53 -31.16 -20.75 -18.79
N LYS A 54 -30.76 -20.95 -20.04
CA LYS A 54 -30.03 -22.14 -20.44
C LYS A 54 -28.80 -22.22 -19.55
N ALA A 55 -28.58 -23.39 -18.95
CA ALA A 55 -27.57 -23.72 -17.98
C ALA A 55 -26.32 -22.81 -18.04
N GLN A 56 -26.15 -21.98 -17.02
CA GLN A 56 -24.96 -21.18 -16.82
C GLN A 56 -23.74 -22.12 -16.76
N ARG A 57 -22.87 -22.05 -17.74
CA ARG A 57 -21.58 -22.74 -17.68
C ARG A 57 -20.73 -22.07 -16.60
N THR A 58 -20.74 -22.67 -15.43
CA THR A 58 -19.82 -22.32 -14.36
C THR A 58 -18.44 -22.87 -14.70
N GLN A 59 -17.50 -22.02 -15.03
CA GLN A 59 -16.10 -22.41 -15.16
C GLN A 59 -15.42 -22.30 -13.79
N VAL A 60 -15.05 -23.44 -13.23
CA VAL A 60 -14.21 -23.51 -12.04
C VAL A 60 -12.75 -23.63 -12.48
N ARG A 61 -11.93 -22.67 -12.12
CA ARG A 61 -10.48 -22.70 -12.34
C ARG A 61 -9.75 -22.69 -11.02
N THR A 62 -9.07 -23.78 -10.70
CA THR A 62 -8.17 -23.84 -9.54
C THR A 62 -6.90 -23.02 -9.80
N ALA A 63 -6.61 -22.05 -8.97
CA ALA A 63 -5.43 -21.22 -9.03
C ALA A 63 -4.62 -21.33 -7.73
N LYS A 64 -3.30 -21.10 -7.85
CA LYS A 64 -2.43 -21.01 -6.67
C LYS A 64 -2.75 -19.75 -5.89
N ALA A 65 -2.83 -19.85 -4.57
CA ALA A 65 -2.96 -18.73 -3.67
C ALA A 65 -1.70 -18.63 -2.78
N PRO A 66 -1.38 -17.45 -2.24
CA PRO A 66 -0.33 -17.31 -1.25
C PRO A 66 -0.65 -18.13 -0.01
N GLY A 67 0.35 -18.83 0.49
CA GLY A 67 0.22 -19.63 1.71
C GLY A 67 0.95 -20.95 1.61
N PHE A 68 1.32 -21.47 2.79
CA PHE A 68 1.98 -22.75 2.95
C PHE A 68 1.41 -23.43 4.20
N SER A 69 1.14 -24.75 4.13
CA SER A 69 0.51 -25.45 5.23
C SER A 69 1.43 -25.52 6.45
N PRO A 70 0.88 -25.53 7.68
CA PRO A 70 1.68 -25.70 8.88
C PRO A 70 2.56 -26.97 8.82
N LEU A 71 2.04 -28.08 8.31
CA LEU A 71 2.79 -29.30 8.13
C LEU A 71 3.96 -29.12 7.16
N GLY A 72 3.75 -28.41 6.06
CA GLY A 72 4.81 -28.07 5.11
C GLY A 72 5.88 -27.17 5.72
N ILE A 73 5.49 -26.21 6.55
CA ILE A 73 6.42 -25.36 7.30
C ILE A 73 7.28 -26.24 8.23
N MET A 74 6.65 -27.10 9.01
CA MET A 74 7.35 -27.97 9.96
C MET A 74 8.33 -28.92 9.26
N ARG A 75 7.94 -29.47 8.10
CA ARG A 75 8.73 -30.48 7.40
C ARG A 75 9.88 -29.92 6.59
N TYR A 76 9.64 -28.79 5.86
CA TYR A 76 10.59 -28.30 4.85
C TYR A 76 11.25 -26.98 5.20
N VAL A 77 10.71 -26.24 6.14
CA VAL A 77 11.20 -24.89 6.47
C VAL A 77 11.88 -24.88 7.84
N LEU A 78 11.19 -25.29 8.89
CA LEU A 78 11.73 -25.22 10.25
C LEU A 78 13.09 -25.90 10.45
N PRO A 79 13.36 -27.10 9.87
CA PRO A 79 14.65 -27.77 10.07
C PRO A 79 15.87 -27.01 9.56
N ILE A 80 15.65 -26.05 8.64
CA ILE A 80 16.70 -25.24 8.01
C ILE A 80 16.56 -23.75 8.33
N THR A 81 15.74 -23.40 9.34
CA THR A 81 15.45 -22.01 9.69
C THR A 81 15.93 -21.73 11.11
N VAL A 82 16.69 -20.68 11.25
CA VAL A 82 17.05 -20.08 12.54
C VAL A 82 16.24 -18.82 12.72
N PHE A 83 15.54 -18.72 13.85
CA PHE A 83 14.82 -17.52 14.22
C PHE A 83 15.67 -16.70 15.18
N LEU A 84 16.00 -15.49 14.78
CA LEU A 84 16.72 -14.55 15.61
C LEU A 84 15.92 -13.24 15.64
N LYS A 85 15.48 -12.84 16.82
CA LYS A 85 14.84 -11.55 17.02
C LYS A 85 15.92 -10.51 17.28
N LEU A 86 15.76 -9.33 16.71
CA LEU A 86 16.74 -8.26 16.84
C LEU A 86 17.03 -7.90 18.31
N ARG A 87 16.03 -7.98 19.20
CA ARG A 87 16.18 -7.82 20.66
C ARG A 87 17.06 -8.89 21.32
N GLU A 88 17.26 -10.04 20.68
CA GLU A 88 18.09 -11.14 21.20
C GLU A 88 19.58 -10.91 20.90
N LEU A 89 19.90 -9.92 20.04
CA LEU A 89 21.28 -9.51 19.74
C LEU A 89 21.88 -8.57 20.80
N GLY A 90 21.07 -8.10 21.75
CA GLY A 90 21.48 -7.19 22.83
C GLY A 90 20.89 -5.78 22.69
N ASP A 91 20.86 -5.06 23.79
CA ASP A 91 20.17 -3.75 23.89
C ASP A 91 20.88 -2.62 23.11
N ASN A 92 22.13 -2.82 22.68
CA ASN A 92 22.94 -1.78 22.03
C ASN A 92 23.08 -1.96 20.50
N VAL A 93 22.36 -2.90 19.89
CA VAL A 93 22.50 -3.20 18.44
C VAL A 93 21.70 -2.23 17.58
N LEU A 94 20.62 -1.68 18.12
CA LEU A 94 19.82 -0.68 17.45
C LEU A 94 19.85 0.64 18.22
N PRO A 95 19.89 1.79 17.50
CA PRO A 95 19.64 3.06 18.15
C PRO A 95 18.23 3.08 18.76
N ALA A 96 18.09 3.80 19.87
CA ALA A 96 16.78 4.04 20.43
C ALA A 96 15.90 4.79 19.40
N TYR A 97 14.68 4.35 19.22
CA TYR A 97 13.71 5.01 18.35
C TYR A 97 12.40 5.23 19.12
N GLU A 98 11.69 6.26 18.73
CA GLU A 98 10.39 6.60 19.29
C GLU A 98 9.35 6.62 18.18
N GLU A 99 8.20 6.00 18.45
CA GLU A 99 7.03 6.04 17.56
C GLU A 99 5.99 7.00 18.18
N ILE A 100 5.71 8.08 17.45
CA ILE A 100 4.78 9.11 17.93
C ILE A 100 3.53 9.10 17.04
N PHE A 101 2.39 8.79 17.62
CA PHE A 101 1.09 8.95 16.97
C PHE A 101 0.60 10.38 17.17
N ARG A 102 0.44 11.11 16.08
CA ARG A 102 -0.01 12.50 16.08
C ARG A 102 -1.44 12.58 15.56
N PRO A 103 -2.45 12.67 16.46
CA PRO A 103 -3.83 12.87 16.03
C PRO A 103 -4.00 14.30 15.50
N VAL A 104 -4.47 14.41 14.25
CA VAL A 104 -4.78 15.69 13.61
C VAL A 104 -6.25 15.71 13.25
N GLU A 105 -6.98 16.69 13.76
CA GLU A 105 -8.41 16.86 13.52
C GLU A 105 -8.65 17.60 12.20
N MET A 106 -9.72 17.20 11.52
CA MET A 106 -10.22 17.93 10.33
C MET A 106 -10.79 19.27 10.76
N THR A 107 -10.68 20.28 9.87
CA THR A 107 -11.45 21.53 10.05
C THR A 107 -12.96 21.22 9.96
N GLU A 108 -13.80 22.13 10.50
CA GLU A 108 -15.25 21.93 10.44
C GLU A 108 -15.77 21.85 8.98
N ALA A 109 -15.20 22.64 8.06
CA ALA A 109 -15.53 22.56 6.65
C ALA A 109 -15.14 21.21 6.04
N GLN A 110 -13.92 20.74 6.29
CA GLN A 110 -13.42 19.44 5.83
C GLN A 110 -14.27 18.30 6.38
N LYS A 111 -14.60 18.35 7.68
CA LYS A 111 -15.41 17.36 8.37
C LYS A 111 -16.83 17.28 7.83
N ALA A 112 -17.46 18.43 7.54
CA ALA A 112 -18.82 18.47 6.97
C ALA A 112 -18.87 17.80 5.59
N VAL A 113 -17.93 18.12 4.69
CA VAL A 113 -17.85 17.49 3.36
C VAL A 113 -17.55 15.99 3.49
N TYR A 114 -16.60 15.60 4.36
CA TYR A 114 -16.25 14.20 4.57
C TYR A 114 -17.43 13.37 5.09
N GLN A 115 -18.17 13.88 6.07
CA GLN A 115 -19.35 13.20 6.63
C GLN A 115 -20.43 13.02 5.58
N HIS A 116 -20.72 14.08 4.79
CA HIS A 116 -21.71 13.99 3.72
C HIS A 116 -21.30 12.94 2.67
N MET A 117 -20.07 13.03 2.15
CA MET A 117 -19.51 12.06 1.20
C MET A 117 -19.55 10.63 1.76
N SER A 118 -19.11 10.43 3.00
CA SER A 118 -19.08 9.14 3.68
C SER A 118 -20.49 8.51 3.78
N ASN A 119 -21.49 9.31 4.13
CA ASN A 119 -22.87 8.83 4.24
C ASN A 119 -23.42 8.38 2.86
N VAL A 120 -23.25 9.24 1.85
CA VAL A 120 -23.72 8.93 0.48
C VAL A 120 -23.03 7.66 -0.05
N LEU A 121 -21.71 7.59 0.03
CA LEU A 121 -20.93 6.47 -0.51
C LEU A 121 -21.20 5.16 0.24
N ARG A 122 -21.32 5.20 1.56
CA ARG A 122 -21.64 4.00 2.37
C ARG A 122 -23.04 3.48 2.06
N ASP A 123 -24.02 4.34 1.88
CA ASP A 123 -25.37 3.92 1.53
C ASP A 123 -25.42 3.30 0.13
N ARG A 124 -24.71 3.86 -0.83
CA ARG A 124 -24.57 3.26 -2.16
C ARG A 124 -23.88 1.90 -2.11
N MET A 125 -22.79 1.81 -1.37
CA MET A 125 -22.06 0.55 -1.18
C MET A 125 -22.94 -0.52 -0.51
N ARG A 126 -23.70 -0.20 0.54
CA ARG A 126 -24.62 -1.14 1.19
C ARG A 126 -25.69 -1.67 0.24
N ARG A 127 -26.29 -0.79 -0.58
CA ARG A 127 -27.28 -1.18 -1.59
C ARG A 127 -26.67 -2.09 -2.66
N ALA A 128 -25.46 -1.80 -3.14
CA ALA A 128 -24.76 -2.66 -4.09
C ALA A 128 -24.47 -4.03 -3.49
N LEU A 129 -23.94 -4.08 -2.25
CA LEU A 129 -23.67 -5.33 -1.55
C LEU A 129 -24.94 -6.18 -1.31
N SER A 130 -26.09 -5.57 -1.02
CA SER A 130 -27.35 -6.31 -0.83
C SER A 130 -27.83 -7.00 -2.11
N THR A 131 -27.38 -6.57 -3.28
CA THR A 131 -27.63 -7.22 -4.58
C THR A 131 -26.47 -8.10 -5.06
N GLY A 132 -25.46 -8.33 -4.20
CA GLY A 132 -24.28 -9.13 -4.52
C GLY A 132 -23.19 -8.39 -5.34
N ASP A 133 -23.36 -7.09 -5.58
CA ASP A 133 -22.37 -6.27 -6.30
C ASP A 133 -21.35 -5.70 -5.32
N ASN A 134 -20.11 -6.20 -5.37
CA ASN A 134 -19.00 -5.76 -4.52
C ASN A 134 -18.05 -4.76 -5.20
N THR A 135 -18.39 -4.30 -6.41
CA THR A 135 -17.51 -3.44 -7.22
C THR A 135 -17.25 -2.07 -6.59
N LEU A 136 -18.16 -1.60 -5.71
CA LEU A 136 -18.01 -0.33 -4.99
C LEU A 136 -17.08 -0.38 -3.78
N THR A 137 -16.85 -1.56 -3.19
CA THR A 137 -16.13 -1.66 -1.91
C THR A 137 -14.73 -1.03 -1.99
N GLY A 138 -13.97 -1.38 -3.02
CA GLY A 138 -12.63 -0.82 -3.23
C GLY A 138 -12.65 0.68 -3.49
N LEU A 139 -13.55 1.14 -4.37
CA LEU A 139 -13.69 2.56 -4.71
C LEU A 139 -14.02 3.41 -3.48
N VAL A 140 -15.05 3.03 -2.72
CA VAL A 140 -15.51 3.76 -1.53
C VAL A 140 -14.41 3.79 -0.47
N THR A 141 -13.79 2.65 -0.18
CA THR A 141 -12.73 2.58 0.82
C THR A 141 -11.53 3.44 0.45
N THR A 142 -11.07 3.34 -0.80
CA THR A 142 -9.92 4.13 -1.27
C THR A 142 -10.23 5.62 -1.26
N THR A 143 -11.42 6.03 -1.70
CA THR A 143 -11.83 7.44 -1.70
C THR A 143 -11.87 8.00 -0.28
N LEU A 144 -12.56 7.34 0.64
CA LEU A 144 -12.70 7.83 2.02
C LEU A 144 -11.36 7.90 2.78
N LEU A 145 -10.39 7.08 2.43
CA LEU A 145 -9.06 7.13 3.04
C LEU A 145 -8.15 8.18 2.40
N ALA A 146 -8.30 8.42 1.09
CA ALA A 146 -7.45 9.34 0.38
C ALA A 146 -7.91 10.78 0.46
N TRP A 147 -9.22 11.02 0.45
CA TRP A 147 -9.78 12.36 0.35
C TRP A 147 -9.30 13.35 1.43
N PRO A 148 -9.13 12.95 2.71
CA PRO A 148 -8.65 13.88 3.73
C PRO A 148 -7.29 14.52 3.42
N ASP A 149 -6.47 13.85 2.63
CA ASP A 149 -5.15 14.32 2.22
C ASP A 149 -5.15 14.99 0.82
N CYS A 150 -6.30 15.02 0.15
CA CYS A 150 -6.43 15.47 -1.24
C CYS A 150 -7.50 16.55 -1.45
N CYS A 151 -8.02 17.13 -0.38
CA CYS A 151 -9.15 18.07 -0.40
C CYS A 151 -8.82 19.49 -0.87
N HIS A 152 -7.65 19.70 -1.48
CA HIS A 152 -7.25 20.93 -2.19
C HIS A 152 -7.73 20.95 -3.64
N THR A 153 -8.20 19.83 -4.17
CA THR A 153 -8.75 19.69 -5.51
C THR A 153 -10.14 19.12 -5.42
N ALA A 154 -10.98 19.44 -6.40
CA ALA A 154 -12.28 18.81 -6.51
C ALA A 154 -12.16 17.31 -6.71
N GLU A 155 -13.00 16.53 -6.03
CA GLU A 155 -13.04 15.08 -6.13
C GLU A 155 -14.35 14.63 -6.78
N THR A 156 -14.23 13.82 -7.83
CA THR A 156 -15.37 13.16 -8.48
C THR A 156 -15.29 11.68 -8.24
N VAL A 157 -16.24 11.13 -7.51
CA VAL A 157 -16.34 9.68 -7.25
C VAL A 157 -17.20 9.04 -8.33
N TYR A 158 -16.56 8.35 -9.29
CA TYR A 158 -17.22 7.79 -10.46
C TYR A 158 -17.22 6.26 -10.43
N TRP A 159 -18.41 5.67 -10.51
CA TRP A 159 -18.61 4.23 -10.54
C TRP A 159 -18.55 3.71 -11.98
N ARG A 160 -17.37 3.25 -12.38
CA ARG A 160 -17.08 2.87 -13.79
C ARG A 160 -18.00 1.76 -14.32
N SER A 161 -18.33 0.74 -13.52
CA SER A 161 -19.15 -0.39 -13.96
C SER A 161 -20.61 -0.01 -14.23
N ARG A 162 -21.10 1.07 -13.64
CA ARG A 162 -22.46 1.61 -13.82
C ARG A 162 -22.48 2.94 -14.59
N GLN A 163 -21.30 3.47 -14.95
CA GLN A 163 -21.18 4.78 -15.61
C GLN A 163 -21.90 5.92 -14.86
N GLU A 164 -21.81 5.90 -13.53
CA GLU A 164 -22.55 6.81 -12.64
C GLU A 164 -21.59 7.63 -11.78
N THR A 165 -21.84 8.94 -11.69
CA THR A 165 -21.18 9.79 -10.68
C THR A 165 -21.92 9.63 -9.35
N LEU A 166 -21.23 9.14 -8.34
CA LEU A 166 -21.81 8.89 -7.02
C LEU A 166 -21.75 10.11 -6.12
N PHE A 167 -20.68 10.90 -6.25
CA PHE A 167 -20.44 12.07 -5.42
C PHE A 167 -19.50 13.04 -6.13
N PHE A 168 -19.71 14.32 -5.87
CA PHE A 168 -18.79 15.39 -6.24
C PHE A 168 -18.53 16.27 -5.01
N ALA A 169 -17.30 16.60 -4.76
CA ALA A 169 -16.89 17.57 -3.75
C ALA A 169 -16.01 18.63 -4.39
N ASP A 170 -16.31 19.89 -4.10
CA ASP A 170 -15.40 20.98 -4.41
C ASP A 170 -14.16 20.92 -3.52
N ALA A 171 -13.11 21.66 -3.90
CA ALA A 171 -11.95 21.85 -3.05
C ALA A 171 -12.37 22.53 -1.74
N VAL A 172 -11.85 22.05 -0.62
CA VAL A 172 -12.14 22.62 0.71
C VAL A 172 -11.11 23.68 1.08
N PHE A 173 -9.87 23.50 0.66
CA PHE A 173 -8.77 24.43 0.89
C PHE A 173 -8.33 25.10 -0.41
N ALA A 174 -7.92 26.34 -0.34
CA ALA A 174 -7.27 27.02 -1.44
C ALA A 174 -5.89 26.39 -1.74
N GLU A 175 -5.33 26.68 -2.90
CA GLU A 175 -4.04 26.08 -3.33
C GLU A 175 -2.89 26.43 -2.38
N ASP A 176 -2.90 27.64 -1.82
CA ASP A 176 -1.91 28.16 -0.88
C ASP A 176 -2.25 27.93 0.59
N GLU A 177 -3.44 27.43 0.89
CA GLU A 177 -3.87 27.11 2.24
C GLU A 177 -3.36 25.74 2.68
N LEU A 178 -2.87 25.62 3.91
CA LEU A 178 -2.43 24.36 4.50
C LEU A 178 -3.62 23.62 5.11
N SER A 179 -3.73 22.33 4.79
CA SER A 179 -4.58 21.45 5.59
C SER A 179 -3.96 21.23 6.99
N PRO A 180 -4.77 20.87 7.99
CA PRO A 180 -4.24 20.62 9.34
C PRO A 180 -3.09 19.61 9.37
N LYS A 181 -3.16 18.57 8.55
CA LYS A 181 -2.15 17.52 8.47
C LYS A 181 -0.86 18.00 7.78
N GLU A 182 -0.97 18.87 6.79
CA GLU A 182 0.18 19.50 6.16
C GLU A 182 0.87 20.49 7.12
N ALA A 183 0.07 21.23 7.89
CA ALA A 183 0.61 22.12 8.92
C ALA A 183 1.37 21.35 10.03
N ASP A 184 0.84 20.20 10.48
CA ASP A 184 1.52 19.34 11.44
C ASP A 184 2.81 18.75 10.86
N MET A 185 2.78 18.25 9.61
CA MET A 185 3.97 17.75 8.92
C MET A 185 5.05 18.83 8.82
N LEU A 186 4.68 20.04 8.41
CA LEU A 186 5.62 21.15 8.25
C LEU A 186 6.25 21.52 9.60
N ALA A 187 5.46 21.58 10.69
CA ALA A 187 5.97 21.86 12.03
C ALA A 187 6.97 20.81 12.49
N VAL A 188 6.66 19.51 12.30
CA VAL A 188 7.57 18.41 12.66
C VAL A 188 8.86 18.47 11.86
N VAL A 189 8.78 18.74 10.55
CA VAL A 189 9.96 18.86 9.71
C VAL A 189 10.83 20.02 10.16
N GLN A 190 10.26 21.20 10.40
CA GLN A 190 10.99 22.39 10.87
C GLN A 190 11.67 22.15 12.22
N GLU A 191 10.98 21.53 13.15
CA GLU A 191 11.55 21.18 14.48
C GLU A 191 12.76 20.26 14.34
N ASN A 192 12.67 19.23 13.49
CA ASN A 192 13.76 18.28 13.31
C ASN A 192 14.96 18.93 12.57
N LEU A 193 14.71 19.74 11.54
CA LEU A 193 15.75 20.45 10.82
C LEU A 193 16.49 21.45 11.72
N ALA A 194 15.78 22.13 12.64
CA ALA A 194 16.39 23.00 13.65
C ALA A 194 17.34 22.24 14.58
N GLN A 195 17.15 20.94 14.74
CA GLN A 195 18.03 20.03 15.51
C GLN A 195 19.11 19.37 14.61
N GLY A 196 19.23 19.77 13.35
CA GLY A 196 20.17 19.21 12.38
C GLY A 196 19.78 17.83 11.85
N ARG A 197 18.55 17.38 12.05
CA ARG A 197 18.04 16.08 11.60
C ARG A 197 17.27 16.22 10.30
N LYS A 198 17.76 15.59 9.25
CA LYS A 198 17.04 15.50 7.96
C LYS A 198 15.82 14.60 8.09
N CYS A 199 14.81 14.84 7.23
CA CYS A 199 13.54 14.16 7.32
C CYS A 199 13.20 13.38 6.05
N LEU A 200 12.52 12.23 6.24
CA LEU A 200 11.90 11.45 5.19
C LEU A 200 10.38 11.54 5.35
N VAL A 201 9.68 12.00 4.31
CA VAL A 201 8.22 12.12 4.32
C VAL A 201 7.62 11.08 3.39
N TYR A 202 6.82 10.18 3.95
CA TYR A 202 6.14 9.15 3.18
C TYR A 202 4.72 9.57 2.81
N SER A 203 4.41 9.47 1.52
CA SER A 203 3.06 9.62 0.99
C SER A 203 2.72 8.49 0.04
N THR A 204 1.51 7.91 0.19
CA THR A 204 1.03 6.79 -0.63
C THR A 204 0.32 7.24 -1.90
N TYR A 205 -0.14 8.49 -1.97
CA TYR A 205 -0.92 9.02 -3.10
C TYR A 205 -0.04 9.79 -4.08
N THR A 206 0.77 9.05 -4.85
CA THR A 206 1.82 9.59 -5.72
C THR A 206 1.45 9.63 -7.21
N ASP A 207 0.33 9.01 -7.59
CA ASP A 207 -0.12 8.93 -8.98
C ASP A 207 -1.15 10.02 -9.32
N SER A 208 -2.40 9.65 -9.56
CA SER A 208 -3.45 10.59 -10.02
C SER A 208 -3.76 11.74 -9.04
N ARG A 209 -3.50 11.56 -7.75
CA ARG A 209 -3.67 12.61 -6.73
C ARG A 209 -2.42 13.45 -6.50
N ASP A 210 -1.26 12.95 -6.89
CA ASP A 210 0.07 13.60 -6.85
C ASP A 210 0.31 14.49 -5.62
N THR A 211 0.00 13.97 -4.44
CA THR A 211 0.21 14.71 -3.18
C THR A 211 1.67 15.09 -2.94
N VAL A 212 2.62 14.31 -3.50
CA VAL A 212 4.06 14.56 -3.31
C VAL A 212 4.55 15.86 -3.95
N THR A 213 4.01 16.24 -5.11
CA THR A 213 4.33 17.54 -5.74
C THR A 213 3.86 18.69 -4.86
N ARG A 214 2.65 18.57 -4.30
CA ARG A 214 2.12 19.57 -3.38
C ARG A 214 2.97 19.68 -2.13
N LEU A 215 3.32 18.57 -1.47
CA LEU A 215 4.17 18.57 -0.28
C LEU A 215 5.55 19.18 -0.57
N GLN A 216 6.14 18.89 -1.74
CA GLN A 216 7.39 19.51 -2.15
C GLN A 216 7.25 21.03 -2.26
N LYS A 217 6.19 21.52 -2.94
CA LYS A 217 5.94 22.96 -3.10
C LYS A 217 5.77 23.64 -1.73
N LEU A 218 5.04 23.03 -0.80
CA LEU A 218 4.85 23.56 0.56
C LEU A 218 6.17 23.71 1.31
N LEU A 219 7.01 22.66 1.31
CA LEU A 219 8.32 22.69 1.95
C LEU A 219 9.24 23.74 1.31
N GLN A 220 9.27 23.84 -0.02
CA GLN A 220 10.07 24.82 -0.74
C GLN A 220 9.59 26.26 -0.45
N THR A 221 8.27 26.50 -0.34
CA THR A 221 7.71 27.78 0.05
C THR A 221 8.12 28.17 1.47
N ALA A 222 8.29 27.19 2.35
CA ALA A 222 8.82 27.38 3.70
C ALA A 222 10.36 27.51 3.75
N GLY A 223 11.05 27.56 2.61
CA GLY A 223 12.51 27.68 2.51
C GLY A 223 13.27 26.39 2.74
N ILE A 224 12.59 25.24 2.76
CA ILE A 224 13.18 23.92 3.00
C ILE A 224 13.52 23.24 1.67
N LYS A 225 14.76 22.76 1.54
CA LYS A 225 15.21 22.04 0.33
C LYS A 225 14.62 20.62 0.32
N ALA A 226 13.61 20.39 -0.50
CA ALA A 226 12.92 19.13 -0.61
C ALA A 226 13.01 18.52 -2.01
N ALA A 227 13.21 17.20 -2.09
CA ALA A 227 13.22 16.44 -3.33
C ALA A 227 12.21 15.29 -3.28
N VAL A 228 11.60 14.96 -4.44
CA VAL A 228 10.66 13.85 -4.58
C VAL A 228 11.30 12.70 -5.33
N MET A 229 11.39 11.53 -4.68
CA MET A 229 11.75 10.28 -5.35
C MET A 229 10.50 9.66 -5.97
N ARG A 230 10.48 9.53 -7.28
CA ARG A 230 9.37 8.94 -8.03
C ARG A 230 9.67 7.53 -8.49
N ALA A 231 8.64 6.79 -8.87
CA ALA A 231 8.76 5.43 -9.41
C ALA A 231 9.58 5.34 -10.72
N SER A 232 9.80 6.46 -11.40
CA SER A 232 10.68 6.55 -12.56
C SER A 232 12.16 6.32 -12.24
N VAL A 233 12.56 6.52 -10.98
CA VAL A 233 13.91 6.17 -10.52
C VAL A 233 13.97 4.66 -10.34
N LYS A 234 14.82 3.98 -11.15
CA LYS A 234 14.94 2.53 -11.11
C LYS A 234 15.47 2.06 -9.74
N ALA A 235 15.14 0.82 -9.38
CA ALA A 235 15.45 0.30 -8.06
C ALA A 235 16.97 0.25 -7.76
N ASP A 236 17.75 -0.03 -8.77
CA ASP A 236 19.23 -0.07 -8.74
C ASP A 236 19.90 1.30 -8.75
N GLU A 237 19.18 2.35 -9.13
CA GLU A 237 19.67 3.74 -9.19
C GLU A 237 19.26 4.57 -7.95
N ARG A 238 18.42 4.03 -7.04
CA ARG A 238 17.85 4.81 -5.92
C ARG A 238 18.87 5.21 -4.87
N GLU A 239 19.86 4.36 -4.62
CA GLU A 239 20.92 4.65 -3.65
C GLU A 239 21.78 5.81 -4.12
N ASP A 240 22.21 5.78 -5.38
CA ASP A 240 22.95 6.86 -6.02
C ASP A 240 22.13 8.14 -6.07
N TRP A 241 20.83 8.03 -6.40
CA TRP A 241 19.92 9.17 -6.41
C TRP A 241 19.84 9.85 -5.03
N VAL A 242 19.79 9.07 -3.94
CA VAL A 242 19.77 9.63 -2.57
C VAL A 242 21.10 10.31 -2.25
N ALA A 243 22.23 9.71 -2.62
CA ALA A 243 23.55 10.29 -2.42
C ALA A 243 23.68 11.64 -3.14
N ASP A 244 23.30 11.71 -4.43
CA ASP A 244 23.30 12.95 -5.20
C ASP A 244 22.45 14.04 -4.55
N ARG A 245 21.26 13.69 -4.04
CA ARG A 245 20.39 14.65 -3.36
C ARG A 245 20.98 15.14 -2.04
N LEU A 246 21.69 14.29 -1.32
CA LEU A 246 22.40 14.71 -0.10
C LEU A 246 23.54 15.68 -0.42
N ASP A 247 24.27 15.45 -1.50
CA ASP A 247 25.34 16.33 -1.98
C ASP A 247 24.79 17.69 -2.47
N ASP A 248 23.61 17.70 -3.08
CA ASP A 248 22.86 18.92 -3.44
C ASP A 248 22.34 19.69 -2.20
N GLY A 249 22.51 19.14 -1.00
CA GLY A 249 22.09 19.75 0.25
C GLY A 249 20.60 19.63 0.51
N ILE A 250 19.93 18.60 -0.05
CA ILE A 250 18.53 18.29 0.24
C ILE A 250 18.36 17.92 1.71
N GLU A 251 17.35 18.49 2.36
CA GLU A 251 17.02 18.34 3.78
C GLU A 251 15.86 17.36 3.99
N VAL A 252 14.97 17.30 3.00
CA VAL A 252 13.77 16.43 3.06
C VAL A 252 13.63 15.64 1.77
N VAL A 253 13.49 14.33 1.88
CA VAL A 253 13.10 13.47 0.77
C VAL A 253 11.64 13.04 0.95
N ILE A 254 10.84 13.18 -0.11
CA ILE A 254 9.45 12.76 -0.15
C ILE A 254 9.34 11.57 -1.10
N CYS A 255 8.72 10.47 -0.68
CA CYS A 255 8.53 9.32 -1.56
C CYS A 255 7.37 8.42 -1.13
N ASN A 256 6.99 7.50 -2.02
CA ASN A 256 6.11 6.40 -1.66
C ASN A 256 6.91 5.34 -0.86
N PRO A 257 6.42 4.87 0.30
CA PRO A 257 7.11 3.85 1.10
C PRO A 257 7.39 2.55 0.32
N GLU A 258 6.61 2.24 -0.71
CA GLU A 258 6.86 1.09 -1.59
C GLU A 258 8.20 1.17 -2.35
N LEU A 259 8.70 2.38 -2.61
CA LEU A 259 9.96 2.58 -3.33
C LEU A 259 11.18 2.23 -2.47
N VAL A 260 11.07 2.36 -1.15
CA VAL A 260 12.21 2.26 -0.22
C VAL A 260 12.13 1.04 0.71
N LYS A 261 11.10 0.23 0.60
CA LYS A 261 10.87 -0.93 1.49
C LYS A 261 11.97 -2.00 1.44
N THR A 262 12.78 -2.05 0.39
CA THR A 262 13.83 -3.05 0.21
C THR A 262 15.15 -2.44 -0.25
N GLY A 263 16.24 -2.79 0.45
CA GLY A 263 17.60 -2.60 -0.03
C GLY A 263 18.17 -1.19 -0.06
N LEU A 264 17.49 -0.18 0.45
CA LEU A 264 17.95 1.20 0.44
C LEU A 264 18.41 1.62 1.84
N ASP A 265 19.60 2.20 1.95
CA ASP A 265 20.12 2.79 3.18
C ASP A 265 19.72 4.27 3.27
N LEU A 266 18.99 4.62 4.33
CA LEU A 266 18.44 5.97 4.56
C LEU A 266 18.89 6.57 5.90
N LEU A 267 20.02 6.12 6.44
CA LEU A 267 20.54 6.58 7.74
C LEU A 267 20.74 8.11 7.83
N ALA A 268 20.90 8.77 6.68
CA ALA A 268 20.98 10.23 6.63
C ALA A 268 19.68 10.94 7.03
N PHE A 269 18.56 10.22 7.10
CA PHE A 269 17.23 10.74 7.43
C PHE A 269 16.71 10.09 8.72
N PRO A 270 17.16 10.48 9.89
CA PRO A 270 16.81 9.85 11.16
C PRO A 270 15.34 10.09 11.59
N THR A 271 14.65 11.02 10.94
CA THR A 271 13.23 11.29 11.21
C THR A 271 12.37 10.90 10.03
N ILE A 272 11.36 10.08 10.28
CA ILE A 272 10.39 9.63 9.28
C ILE A 272 9.01 10.14 9.65
N TYR A 273 8.35 10.85 8.73
CA TYR A 273 6.96 11.29 8.87
C TYR A 273 6.07 10.56 7.86
N PHE A 274 5.06 9.84 8.35
CA PHE A 274 4.08 9.19 7.50
C PHE A 274 2.85 10.08 7.34
N MET A 275 2.66 10.63 6.14
CA MET A 275 1.39 11.29 5.79
C MET A 275 0.24 10.30 5.80
N GLN A 276 0.45 9.08 5.30
CA GLN A 276 -0.49 7.97 5.33
C GLN A 276 0.27 6.66 5.61
N THR A 277 -0.34 5.79 6.41
CA THR A 277 0.26 4.48 6.74
C THR A 277 -0.04 3.40 5.70
N GLY A 278 -1.06 3.62 4.83
CA GLY A 278 -1.52 2.62 3.89
C GLY A 278 -2.20 1.42 4.57
N TYR A 279 -2.45 0.36 3.80
CA TYR A 279 -3.07 -0.89 4.30
C TYR A 279 -2.06 -2.00 4.55
N ASN A 280 -0.88 -1.90 3.97
CA ASN A 280 0.10 -2.96 4.03
C ASN A 280 1.03 -2.76 5.21
N VAL A 281 0.70 -3.42 6.33
CA VAL A 281 1.49 -3.37 7.56
C VAL A 281 2.94 -3.81 7.32
N TYR A 282 3.17 -4.77 6.42
CA TYR A 282 4.53 -5.20 6.08
C TYR A 282 5.33 -4.06 5.43
N THR A 283 4.75 -3.35 4.46
CA THR A 283 5.39 -2.19 3.83
C THR A 283 5.66 -1.09 4.86
N LEU A 284 4.68 -0.80 5.72
CA LEU A 284 4.83 0.18 6.80
C LEU A 284 6.01 -0.17 7.71
N MET A 285 6.06 -1.42 8.21
CA MET A 285 7.13 -1.88 9.10
C MET A 285 8.51 -1.90 8.43
N GLN A 286 8.56 -2.24 7.14
CA GLN A 286 9.82 -2.21 6.38
C GLN A 286 10.31 -0.78 6.13
N ALA A 287 9.40 0.13 5.79
CA ALA A 287 9.72 1.54 5.54
C ALA A 287 10.10 2.29 6.83
N ALA A 288 9.47 1.96 7.96
CA ALA A 288 9.77 2.58 9.26
C ALA A 288 11.12 2.17 9.88
N ARG A 289 11.74 1.14 9.33
CA ARG A 289 13.01 0.58 9.85
C ARG A 289 14.20 0.80 8.91
N ARG A 290 14.20 1.91 8.19
CA ARG A 290 15.26 2.26 7.23
C ARG A 290 16.21 3.33 7.74
#